data_60b75db8a9debb2a9de50357340fedb4
#
_entry.id   60b75db8a9debb2a9de50357340fedb4
#
_cell.length_a   1.000
_cell.length_b   1.000
_cell.length_c   1.000
_cell.angle_alpha   90.00
_cell.angle_beta   90.00
_cell.angle_gamma   90.00
#
_symmetry.space_group_name_H-M   'P 1'
#
loop_
_entity.id
_entity.type
_entity.pdbx_description
1 polymer ?
#
loop_
_entity_poly.entity_id
_entity_poly.type
_entity_poly.pdbx_seq_one_letter_code
_entity_poly.pdbx_strand_id
1 'polypeptide(L)'
;MPIQKPCAFINARSGSTSDITEPLTAKLKAKFESIGPVKYVEPAKMSEMISATIEDGCDLVIIYGGDGSALSAAKLATEKNVPIVALPGGTMNLLPKTLYDTVEWEEALDTALACETPRWMAAGDVNGNTFLCGCIIGTPTRLNEVREQIRDKHFKEATEDLIFNVMNFKSEDVFEYALGSSPDTYHEANLLNVICPQMSDFDTGPGGLEVNALDVDSIFDVAGLGLSAIASDWRENDHAETNISNELHVKGSGKIDILLDGEPTPMTLPLNLILIKKGVLVLAPN
;
A
#
# COMPACT_ATOMS: atom_id res chain seq x y z
N MET A 1 25.21 3.68 6.43
CA MET A 1 25.80 3.69 7.80
C MET A 1 25.21 2.52 8.55
N PRO A 2 25.95 1.86 9.44
CA PRO A 2 25.40 0.79 10.27
C PRO A 2 24.32 1.38 11.19
N ILE A 3 23.23 0.64 11.36
CA ILE A 3 22.14 1.00 12.29
C ILE A 3 22.64 0.84 13.72
N GLN A 4 22.43 1.85 14.55
CA GLN A 4 22.92 1.90 15.93
C GLN A 4 21.83 2.07 16.98
N LYS A 5 20.75 2.79 16.64
CA LYS A 5 19.68 3.11 17.60
C LYS A 5 18.30 2.91 16.96
N PRO A 6 17.87 1.65 16.71
CA PRO A 6 16.53 1.38 16.22
C PRO A 6 15.47 1.76 17.23
N CYS A 7 14.30 2.22 16.78
CA CYS A 7 13.12 2.42 17.59
C CYS A 7 11.93 1.66 16.98
N ALA A 8 10.90 1.37 17.78
CA ALA A 8 9.75 0.65 17.31
C ALA A 8 8.42 1.23 17.84
N PHE A 9 7.42 1.21 16.99
CA PHE A 9 6.07 1.65 17.29
C PHE A 9 5.07 0.58 16.91
N ILE A 10 4.19 0.26 17.85
CA ILE A 10 3.16 -0.76 17.70
C ILE A 10 1.82 -0.05 17.67
N ASN A 11 1.10 -0.17 16.56
CA ASN A 11 -0.22 0.47 16.42
C ASN A 11 -1.27 -0.26 17.26
N ALA A 12 -1.80 0.42 18.27
CA ALA A 12 -2.77 -0.11 19.22
C ALA A 12 -4.13 -0.51 18.60
N ARG A 13 -4.44 -0.06 17.39
CA ARG A 13 -5.72 -0.31 16.70
C ARG A 13 -5.59 -1.14 15.42
N SER A 14 -4.46 -1.73 15.17
CA SER A 14 -4.32 -2.62 14.03
C SER A 14 -5.03 -3.95 14.26
N GLY A 15 -5.69 -4.49 13.22
CA GLY A 15 -6.71 -5.53 13.35
C GLY A 15 -6.29 -6.87 13.99
N SER A 16 -5.02 -7.23 13.97
CA SER A 16 -4.49 -8.48 14.56
C SER A 16 -3.46 -8.22 15.66
N THR A 17 -3.40 -6.99 16.20
CA THR A 17 -2.37 -6.63 17.17
C THR A 17 -2.55 -7.27 18.54
N SER A 18 -1.65 -8.18 18.86
CA SER A 18 -1.24 -8.41 20.23
C SER A 18 -0.19 -7.35 20.63
N ASP A 19 -0.09 -7.04 21.91
CA ASP A 19 1.02 -6.22 22.39
C ASP A 19 2.31 -7.03 22.34
N ILE A 20 3.16 -6.71 21.36
CA ILE A 20 4.46 -7.35 21.16
C ILE A 20 5.62 -6.51 21.72
N THR A 21 5.34 -5.52 22.56
CA THR A 21 6.36 -4.59 23.08
C THR A 21 7.50 -5.31 23.78
N GLU A 22 7.19 -6.28 24.65
CA GLU A 22 8.22 -7.02 25.38
C GLU A 22 9.07 -7.93 24.47
N PRO A 23 8.47 -8.83 23.64
CA PRO A 23 9.27 -9.70 22.79
C PRO A 23 10.06 -8.92 21.72
N LEU A 24 9.50 -7.86 21.15
CA LEU A 24 10.21 -7.00 20.21
C LEU A 24 11.39 -6.29 20.87
N THR A 25 11.19 -5.74 22.08
CA THR A 25 12.27 -5.13 22.86
C THR A 25 13.39 -6.11 23.15
N ALA A 26 13.07 -7.35 23.51
CA ALA A 26 14.07 -8.38 23.78
C ALA A 26 14.91 -8.72 22.54
N LYS A 27 14.25 -8.89 21.38
CA LYS A 27 14.95 -9.13 20.10
C LYS A 27 15.88 -7.98 19.72
N LEU A 28 15.43 -6.73 19.85
CA LEU A 28 16.26 -5.56 19.53
C LEU A 28 17.46 -5.42 20.48
N LYS A 29 17.28 -5.60 21.78
CA LYS A 29 18.38 -5.58 22.76
C LYS A 29 19.39 -6.69 22.58
N ALA A 30 18.98 -7.83 22.03
CA ALA A 30 19.91 -8.91 21.71
C ALA A 30 20.84 -8.58 20.53
N LYS A 31 20.43 -7.67 19.66
CA LYS A 31 21.18 -7.31 18.43
C LYS A 31 21.90 -5.98 18.51
N PHE A 32 21.38 -5.01 19.25
CA PHE A 32 21.90 -3.65 19.31
C PHE A 32 22.33 -3.25 20.72
N GLU A 33 23.48 -2.58 20.82
CA GLU A 33 23.98 -2.06 22.10
C GLU A 33 23.09 -0.95 22.67
N SER A 34 22.47 -0.16 21.79
CA SER A 34 21.53 0.89 22.14
C SER A 34 20.24 0.75 21.33
N ILE A 35 19.12 0.92 21.98
CA ILE A 35 17.82 0.99 21.32
C ILE A 35 17.07 2.26 21.74
N GLY A 36 16.31 2.82 20.80
CA GLY A 36 15.33 3.85 21.11
C GLY A 36 14.07 3.29 21.78
N PRO A 37 13.02 4.07 21.89
CA PRO A 37 11.76 3.62 22.49
C PRO A 37 11.11 2.49 21.67
N VAL A 38 10.57 1.50 22.37
CA VAL A 38 9.63 0.51 21.85
C VAL A 38 8.29 0.77 22.52
N LYS A 39 7.29 1.22 21.77
CA LYS A 39 6.05 1.73 22.36
C LYS A 39 4.81 1.22 21.63
N TYR A 40 3.81 0.87 22.41
CA TYR A 40 2.44 0.63 21.98
C TYR A 40 1.71 1.97 21.91
N VAL A 41 1.24 2.38 20.73
CA VAL A 41 0.84 3.77 20.47
C VAL A 41 -0.50 3.83 19.76
N GLU A 42 -1.36 4.73 20.22
CA GLU A 42 -2.59 5.09 19.53
C GLU A 42 -2.27 5.78 18.17
N PRO A 43 -3.00 5.45 17.10
CA PRO A 43 -2.75 6.00 15.76
C PRO A 43 -2.62 7.51 15.69
N ALA A 44 -3.47 8.23 16.43
CA ALA A 44 -3.49 9.69 16.45
C ALA A 44 -2.18 10.34 16.96
N LYS A 45 -1.37 9.59 17.72
CA LYS A 45 -0.09 10.06 18.27
C LYS A 45 1.12 9.51 17.54
N MET A 46 0.91 8.60 16.60
CA MET A 46 1.98 7.85 15.95
C MET A 46 2.96 8.77 15.21
N SER A 47 2.45 9.67 14.39
CA SER A 47 3.28 10.56 13.56
C SER A 47 4.13 11.51 14.40
N GLU A 48 3.55 12.12 15.44
CA GLU A 48 4.27 12.99 16.36
C GLU A 48 5.40 12.24 17.08
N MET A 49 5.11 11.03 17.56
CA MET A 49 6.09 10.23 18.29
C MET A 49 7.22 9.72 17.38
N ILE A 50 6.93 9.32 16.16
CA ILE A 50 7.95 8.94 15.18
C ILE A 50 8.88 10.12 14.91
N SER A 51 8.32 11.30 14.59
CA SER A 51 9.10 12.51 14.30
C SER A 51 10.01 12.90 15.46
N ALA A 52 9.46 12.98 16.66
CA ALA A 52 10.25 13.33 17.86
C ALA A 52 11.37 12.30 18.13
N THR A 53 11.10 11.01 17.91
CA THR A 53 12.08 9.95 18.15
C THR A 53 13.21 9.97 17.11
N ILE A 54 12.90 10.31 15.85
CA ILE A 54 13.92 10.51 14.82
C ILE A 54 14.80 11.71 15.18
N GLU A 55 14.23 12.80 15.67
CA GLU A 55 14.98 13.98 16.13
C GLU A 55 15.89 13.65 17.32
N ASP A 56 15.50 12.71 18.17
CA ASP A 56 16.31 12.17 19.26
C ASP A 56 17.39 11.17 18.82
N GLY A 57 17.58 11.01 17.49
CA GLY A 57 18.65 10.21 16.89
C GLY A 57 18.32 8.74 16.66
N CYS A 58 17.03 8.39 16.54
CA CYS A 58 16.63 7.08 16.01
C CYS A 58 17.05 6.99 14.54
N ASP A 59 17.72 5.91 14.16
CA ASP A 59 18.29 5.68 12.83
C ASP A 59 17.66 4.49 12.07
N LEU A 60 16.66 3.85 12.67
CA LEU A 60 15.78 2.86 12.05
C LEU A 60 14.41 2.88 12.74
N VAL A 61 13.35 3.13 11.98
CA VAL A 61 11.99 3.07 12.48
C VAL A 61 11.36 1.71 12.15
N ILE A 62 10.98 0.97 13.18
CA ILE A 62 10.25 -0.29 13.06
C ILE A 62 8.79 -0.01 13.37
N ILE A 63 7.89 -0.37 12.45
CA ILE A 63 6.45 -0.17 12.62
C ILE A 63 5.73 -1.52 12.58
N TYR A 64 5.01 -1.86 13.64
CA TYR A 64 4.10 -2.99 13.69
C TYR A 64 2.66 -2.50 13.55
N GLY A 65 2.03 -2.82 12.43
CA GLY A 65 0.69 -2.33 12.13
C GLY A 65 0.23 -2.77 10.74
N GLY A 66 -0.89 -2.21 10.28
CA GLY A 66 -1.36 -2.41 8.91
C GLY A 66 -0.64 -1.49 7.91
N ASP A 67 -0.93 -1.68 6.61
CA ASP A 67 -0.29 -0.97 5.50
C ASP A 67 -0.38 0.56 5.62
N GLY A 68 -1.52 1.11 6.08
CA GLY A 68 -1.67 2.54 6.33
C GLY A 68 -0.72 3.09 7.42
N SER A 69 -0.44 2.30 8.48
CA SER A 69 0.54 2.68 9.50
C SER A 69 1.96 2.65 8.94
N ALA A 70 2.27 1.62 8.16
CA ALA A 70 3.55 1.47 7.49
C ALA A 70 3.80 2.62 6.50
N LEU A 71 2.82 2.97 5.68
CA LEU A 71 2.90 4.11 4.75
C LEU A 71 3.14 5.43 5.48
N SER A 72 2.38 5.70 6.54
CA SER A 72 2.55 6.93 7.32
C SER A 72 3.94 7.04 7.94
N ALA A 73 4.43 5.95 8.53
CA ALA A 73 5.78 5.88 9.08
C ALA A 73 6.85 6.04 7.99
N ALA A 74 6.66 5.40 6.83
CA ALA A 74 7.58 5.48 5.70
C ALA A 74 7.75 6.89 5.18
N LYS A 75 6.67 7.64 5.00
CA LYS A 75 6.71 9.06 4.58
C LYS A 75 7.56 9.90 5.53
N LEU A 76 7.24 9.86 6.82
CA LEU A 76 7.94 10.65 7.85
C LEU A 76 9.44 10.28 7.96
N ALA A 77 9.73 8.99 7.98
CA ALA A 77 11.11 8.51 8.12
C ALA A 77 11.94 8.85 6.87
N THR A 78 11.36 8.68 5.67
CA THR A 78 12.03 8.98 4.40
C THR A 78 12.41 10.46 4.26
N GLU A 79 11.56 11.39 4.70
CA GLU A 79 11.88 12.83 4.72
C GLU A 79 13.15 13.15 5.53
N LYS A 80 13.46 12.33 6.50
CA LYS A 80 14.64 12.44 7.36
C LYS A 80 15.78 11.47 6.96
N ASN A 81 15.64 10.75 5.84
CA ASN A 81 16.56 9.70 5.38
C ASN A 81 16.76 8.57 6.41
N VAL A 82 15.75 8.27 7.19
CA VAL A 82 15.73 7.15 8.13
C VAL A 82 14.99 5.97 7.49
N PRO A 83 15.61 4.78 7.43
CA PRO A 83 14.93 3.59 6.89
C PRO A 83 13.83 3.08 7.81
N ILE A 84 12.88 2.36 7.20
CA ILE A 84 11.84 1.67 7.95
C ILE A 84 11.96 0.16 7.84
N VAL A 85 11.39 -0.52 8.84
CA VAL A 85 10.98 -1.93 8.80
C VAL A 85 9.48 -1.97 9.04
N ALA A 86 8.73 -2.51 8.08
CA ALA A 86 7.29 -2.71 8.20
C ALA A 86 7.02 -4.15 8.69
N LEU A 87 6.45 -4.28 9.89
CA LEU A 87 6.08 -5.59 10.47
C LEU A 87 4.58 -5.83 10.31
N PRO A 88 4.16 -7.05 9.95
CA PRO A 88 2.76 -7.38 9.71
C PRO A 88 1.96 -7.36 11.01
N GLY A 89 1.05 -6.40 11.13
CA GLY A 89 0.14 -6.26 12.28
C GLY A 89 -1.30 -5.90 11.85
N GLY A 90 -1.55 -5.81 10.56
CA GLY A 90 -2.85 -5.49 9.97
C GLY A 90 -3.57 -6.72 9.41
N THR A 91 -4.61 -6.46 8.63
CA THR A 91 -5.40 -7.50 7.99
C THR A 91 -4.79 -7.98 6.66
N MET A 92 -4.32 -7.05 5.83
CA MET A 92 -3.81 -7.38 4.49
C MET A 92 -2.29 -7.59 4.50
N ASN A 93 -1.55 -6.71 5.18
CA ASN A 93 -0.10 -6.78 5.32
C ASN A 93 0.63 -6.90 3.96
N LEU A 94 0.17 -6.16 2.96
CA LEU A 94 0.71 -6.22 1.60
C LEU A 94 2.18 -5.82 1.57
N LEU A 95 2.50 -4.68 2.19
CA LEU A 95 3.86 -4.18 2.19
C LEU A 95 4.85 -5.12 2.92
N PRO A 96 4.58 -5.60 4.15
CA PRO A 96 5.45 -6.58 4.80
C PRO A 96 5.63 -7.87 3.98
N LYS A 97 4.54 -8.39 3.42
CA LYS A 97 4.58 -9.60 2.60
C LYS A 97 5.48 -9.42 1.36
N THR A 98 5.37 -8.28 0.69
CA THR A 98 6.21 -7.96 -0.47
C THR A 98 7.68 -7.79 -0.08
N LEU A 99 7.97 -7.16 1.05
CA LEU A 99 9.34 -6.89 1.49
C LEU A 99 10.06 -8.12 2.05
N TYR A 100 9.33 -9.03 2.72
CA TYR A 100 9.94 -10.10 3.52
C TYR A 100 9.39 -11.50 3.22
N ASP A 101 8.42 -11.63 2.30
CA ASP A 101 7.76 -12.89 1.90
C ASP A 101 7.14 -13.66 3.09
N THR A 102 6.68 -12.93 4.11
CA THR A 102 6.06 -13.52 5.30
C THR A 102 4.98 -12.62 5.90
N VAL A 103 4.07 -13.21 6.66
CA VAL A 103 3.09 -12.51 7.49
C VAL A 103 3.36 -12.68 8.99
N GLU A 104 4.46 -13.34 9.33
CA GLU A 104 4.91 -13.52 10.70
C GLU A 104 5.91 -12.42 11.08
N TRP A 105 5.59 -11.61 12.08
CA TRP A 105 6.38 -10.43 12.43
C TRP A 105 7.83 -10.75 12.87
N GLU A 106 8.05 -11.90 13.50
CA GLU A 106 9.38 -12.32 13.92
C GLU A 106 10.27 -12.63 12.72
N GLU A 107 9.72 -13.35 11.74
CA GLU A 107 10.43 -13.69 10.50
C GLU A 107 10.71 -12.44 9.68
N ALA A 108 9.73 -11.53 9.56
CA ALA A 108 9.90 -10.26 8.88
C ALA A 108 11.01 -9.41 9.52
N LEU A 109 11.03 -9.33 10.85
CA LEU A 109 12.08 -8.63 11.59
C LEU A 109 13.45 -9.26 11.38
N ASP A 110 13.56 -10.57 11.51
CA ASP A 110 14.82 -11.29 11.36
C ASP A 110 15.36 -11.15 9.93
N THR A 111 14.51 -11.23 8.91
CA THR A 111 14.83 -10.98 7.50
C THR A 111 15.31 -9.54 7.28
N ALA A 112 14.58 -8.56 7.80
CA ALA A 112 14.98 -7.16 7.71
C ALA A 112 16.34 -6.90 8.37
N LEU A 113 16.52 -7.38 9.60
CA LEU A 113 17.74 -7.17 10.37
C LEU A 113 18.94 -7.98 9.85
N ALA A 114 18.76 -8.94 8.96
CA ALA A 114 19.84 -9.60 8.24
C ALA A 114 20.43 -8.72 7.12
N CYS A 115 19.71 -7.69 6.68
CA CYS A 115 20.19 -6.76 5.68
C CYS A 115 21.23 -5.80 6.28
N GLU A 116 22.34 -5.62 5.58
CA GLU A 116 23.44 -4.73 6.03
C GLU A 116 23.17 -3.25 5.72
N THR A 117 22.44 -2.99 4.65
CA THR A 117 22.20 -1.63 4.15
C THR A 117 20.75 -1.43 3.73
N PRO A 118 20.18 -0.26 4.04
CA PRO A 118 18.88 0.11 3.51
C PRO A 118 18.91 0.31 1.99
N ARG A 119 17.76 0.08 1.34
CA ARG A 119 17.56 0.35 -0.08
C ARG A 119 16.37 1.27 -0.32
N TRP A 120 16.41 1.97 -1.44
CA TRP A 120 15.26 2.73 -1.92
C TRP A 120 14.25 1.79 -2.57
N MET A 121 13.00 1.96 -2.22
CA MET A 121 11.86 1.33 -2.86
C MET A 121 11.07 2.40 -3.63
N ALA A 122 10.57 2.05 -4.80
CA ALA A 122 9.72 2.94 -5.57
C ALA A 122 8.36 3.16 -4.87
N ALA A 123 7.71 4.24 -5.22
CA ALA A 123 6.35 4.55 -4.81
C ALA A 123 5.59 5.16 -5.98
N GLY A 124 4.28 5.09 -5.96
CA GLY A 124 3.44 5.91 -6.80
C GLY A 124 2.98 7.17 -6.06
N ASP A 125 2.67 8.20 -6.79
CA ASP A 125 2.00 9.39 -6.27
C ASP A 125 0.84 9.76 -7.17
N VAL A 126 -0.29 10.09 -6.59
CA VAL A 126 -1.43 10.65 -7.31
C VAL A 126 -1.82 11.98 -6.70
N ASN A 127 -1.60 13.06 -7.44
CA ASN A 127 -1.90 14.43 -7.01
C ASN A 127 -1.39 14.75 -5.58
N GLY A 128 -0.16 14.32 -5.22
CA GLY A 128 0.45 14.52 -3.90
C GLY A 128 0.10 13.47 -2.85
N ASN A 129 -0.64 12.42 -3.22
CA ASN A 129 -0.95 11.29 -2.34
C ASN A 129 -0.13 10.08 -2.75
N THR A 130 0.87 9.76 -1.95
CA THR A 130 1.78 8.64 -2.20
C THR A 130 1.13 7.30 -1.85
N PHE A 131 1.42 6.27 -2.64
CA PHE A 131 1.05 4.88 -2.38
C PHE A 131 2.25 3.96 -2.62
N LEU A 132 2.30 2.83 -1.92
CA LEU A 132 3.43 1.90 -1.95
C LEU A 132 3.12 0.58 -2.65
N CYS A 133 1.87 0.19 -2.69
CA CYS A 133 1.43 -1.08 -3.29
C CYS A 133 0.70 -0.83 -4.60
N GLY A 134 -0.41 -0.09 -4.56
CA GLY A 134 -1.19 0.17 -5.75
C GLY A 134 -2.31 1.20 -5.57
N CYS A 135 -2.84 1.63 -6.71
CA CYS A 135 -3.95 2.56 -6.82
C CYS A 135 -5.01 1.97 -7.76
N ILE A 136 -6.26 1.92 -7.32
CA ILE A 136 -7.40 1.55 -8.17
C ILE A 136 -8.26 2.77 -8.40
N ILE A 137 -8.55 3.10 -9.66
CA ILE A 137 -9.34 4.25 -10.10
C ILE A 137 -10.60 3.73 -10.76
N GLY A 138 -11.76 4.35 -10.48
CA GLY A 138 -13.05 3.90 -11.01
C GLY A 138 -13.72 2.84 -10.13
N THR A 139 -13.34 2.76 -8.86
CA THR A 139 -13.93 1.81 -7.92
C THR A 139 -15.34 2.29 -7.52
N PRO A 140 -16.36 1.42 -7.59
CA PRO A 140 -17.68 1.78 -7.11
C PRO A 140 -17.67 2.09 -5.61
N THR A 141 -18.33 3.16 -5.20
CA THR A 141 -18.52 3.54 -3.78
C THR A 141 -19.07 2.39 -2.93
N ARG A 142 -19.85 1.49 -3.53
CA ARG A 142 -20.44 0.31 -2.85
C ARG A 142 -19.44 -0.77 -2.48
N LEU A 143 -18.27 -0.84 -3.11
CA LEU A 143 -17.19 -1.75 -2.65
C LEU A 143 -16.64 -1.33 -1.28
N ASN A 144 -16.75 -0.07 -0.93
CA ASN A 144 -16.38 0.41 0.40
C ASN A 144 -17.33 -0.11 1.49
N GLU A 145 -18.63 -0.13 1.22
CA GLU A 145 -19.63 -0.70 2.15
C GLU A 145 -19.41 -2.19 2.36
N VAL A 146 -19.09 -2.89 1.30
CA VAL A 146 -18.75 -4.33 1.32
C VAL A 146 -17.51 -4.60 2.16
N ARG A 147 -16.46 -3.80 2.00
CA ARG A 147 -15.21 -3.92 2.76
C ARG A 147 -15.43 -3.65 4.25
N GLU A 148 -16.21 -2.63 4.61
CA GLU A 148 -16.57 -2.33 5.98
C GLU A 148 -17.34 -3.50 6.63
N GLN A 149 -18.29 -4.10 5.92
CA GLN A 149 -19.05 -5.27 6.39
C GLN A 149 -18.16 -6.51 6.59
N ILE A 150 -17.19 -6.75 5.70
CA ILE A 150 -16.19 -7.82 5.86
C ILE A 150 -15.32 -7.55 7.08
N ARG A 151 -14.88 -6.31 7.29
CA ARG A 151 -14.06 -5.91 8.42
C ARG A 151 -14.78 -6.09 9.77
N ASP A 152 -16.09 -5.82 9.83
CA ASP A 152 -16.91 -5.89 11.05
C ASP A 152 -17.36 -7.32 11.42
N LYS A 153 -16.84 -8.36 10.76
CA LYS A 153 -17.07 -9.80 11.05
C LYS A 153 -18.52 -10.29 10.89
N HIS A 154 -19.39 -9.57 10.22
CA HIS A 154 -20.74 -10.03 9.89
C HIS A 154 -20.79 -10.86 8.59
N PHE A 155 -19.83 -11.76 8.42
CA PHE A 155 -19.58 -12.51 7.18
C PHE A 155 -20.75 -13.41 6.71
N LYS A 156 -21.69 -13.78 7.58
CA LYS A 156 -22.81 -14.66 7.22
C LYS A 156 -24.06 -13.94 6.72
N GLU A 157 -24.28 -12.70 7.14
CA GLU A 157 -25.41 -11.89 6.70
C GLU A 157 -25.05 -11.02 5.47
N ALA A 158 -23.77 -10.72 5.29
CA ALA A 158 -23.27 -9.94 4.16
C ALA A 158 -23.35 -10.64 2.80
N THR A 159 -23.56 -11.97 2.75
CA THR A 159 -23.44 -12.72 1.49
C THR A 159 -24.57 -12.47 0.50
N GLU A 160 -25.81 -12.30 0.93
CA GLU A 160 -26.95 -12.10 0.02
C GLU A 160 -27.02 -10.65 -0.48
N ASP A 161 -26.89 -9.67 0.41
CA ASP A 161 -26.84 -8.26 0.04
C ASP A 161 -25.57 -7.90 -0.73
N LEU A 162 -24.46 -8.55 -0.43
CA LEU A 162 -23.21 -8.45 -1.16
C LEU A 162 -23.40 -8.94 -2.60
N ILE A 163 -23.91 -10.15 -2.76
CA ILE A 163 -24.17 -10.75 -4.07
C ILE A 163 -25.16 -9.87 -4.85
N PHE A 164 -26.24 -9.38 -4.23
CA PHE A 164 -27.24 -8.54 -4.88
C PHE A 164 -26.67 -7.17 -5.32
N ASN A 165 -25.92 -6.52 -4.45
CA ASN A 165 -25.27 -5.22 -4.77
C ASN A 165 -24.17 -5.39 -5.82
N VAL A 166 -23.47 -6.51 -5.77
CA VAL A 166 -22.48 -6.95 -6.76
C VAL A 166 -23.16 -7.22 -8.11
N MET A 167 -24.27 -7.94 -8.16
CA MET A 167 -24.99 -8.30 -9.40
C MET A 167 -25.65 -7.11 -10.11
N ASN A 168 -25.91 -6.00 -9.42
CA ASN A 168 -26.51 -4.79 -9.99
C ASN A 168 -25.50 -3.67 -10.28
N PHE A 169 -24.23 -3.99 -10.20
CA PHE A 169 -23.19 -3.03 -10.55
C PHE A 169 -23.18 -2.78 -12.07
N LYS A 170 -23.23 -1.51 -12.43
CA LYS A 170 -22.81 -1.02 -13.75
C LYS A 170 -21.82 0.08 -13.49
N SER A 171 -20.63 -0.04 -14.04
CA SER A 171 -19.73 1.09 -14.16
C SER A 171 -20.33 2.02 -15.21
N GLU A 172 -20.96 3.11 -14.77
CA GLU A 172 -21.51 4.13 -15.69
C GLU A 172 -20.46 5.19 -16.04
N ASP A 173 -19.34 5.22 -15.31
CA ASP A 173 -18.31 6.24 -15.43
C ASP A 173 -17.13 5.73 -16.27
N VAL A 174 -17.21 5.99 -17.56
CA VAL A 174 -16.06 5.87 -18.47
C VAL A 174 -15.22 7.13 -18.36
N PHE A 175 -13.93 6.99 -18.18
CA PHE A 175 -12.99 8.09 -18.18
C PHE A 175 -11.89 7.89 -19.24
N GLU A 176 -11.32 9.00 -19.71
CA GLU A 176 -10.19 8.98 -20.63
C GLU A 176 -8.88 8.96 -19.84
N TYR A 177 -7.98 8.06 -20.20
CA TYR A 177 -6.64 7.99 -19.64
C TYR A 177 -5.57 8.01 -20.73
N ALA A 178 -4.37 8.42 -20.36
CA ALA A 178 -3.23 8.41 -21.26
C ALA A 178 -1.92 8.15 -20.48
N LEU A 179 -0.97 7.51 -21.14
CA LEU A 179 0.33 7.12 -20.59
C LEU A 179 1.44 8.05 -21.07
N GLY A 180 2.43 8.28 -20.22
CA GLY A 180 3.62 9.08 -20.52
C GLY A 180 3.47 10.57 -20.24
N SER A 181 4.59 11.30 -20.30
CA SER A 181 4.71 12.70 -19.86
C SER A 181 4.08 13.74 -20.80
N SER A 182 3.73 13.35 -22.03
CA SER A 182 3.13 14.25 -23.01
C SER A 182 2.23 13.45 -23.94
N PRO A 183 1.09 12.97 -23.43
CA PRO A 183 0.24 12.06 -24.18
C PRO A 183 -0.50 12.77 -25.33
N ASP A 184 -0.33 12.27 -26.55
CA ASP A 184 -1.08 12.72 -27.71
C ASP A 184 -2.36 11.89 -27.91
N THR A 185 -2.43 10.69 -27.33
CA THR A 185 -3.54 9.75 -27.48
C THR A 185 -4.12 9.41 -26.12
N TYR A 186 -5.45 9.44 -26.03
CA TYR A 186 -6.24 9.03 -24.88
C TYR A 186 -7.04 7.78 -25.20
N HIS A 187 -7.13 6.90 -24.25
CA HIS A 187 -7.90 5.66 -24.29
C HIS A 187 -9.04 5.75 -23.29
N GLU A 188 -10.07 4.96 -23.46
CA GLU A 188 -11.19 4.86 -22.54
C GLU A 188 -11.04 3.66 -21.62
N ALA A 189 -11.42 3.80 -20.37
CA ALA A 189 -11.54 2.72 -19.41
C ALA A 189 -12.59 3.05 -18.35
N ASN A 190 -13.14 2.05 -17.72
CA ASN A 190 -14.02 2.22 -16.57
C ASN A 190 -13.36 1.78 -15.27
N LEU A 191 -12.22 1.08 -15.34
CA LEU A 191 -11.37 0.70 -14.22
C LEU A 191 -9.89 0.76 -14.61
N LEU A 192 -9.07 1.41 -13.78
CA LEU A 192 -7.63 1.34 -13.85
C LEU A 192 -7.07 0.75 -12.56
N ASN A 193 -6.24 -0.28 -12.69
CA ASN A 193 -5.44 -0.81 -11.60
C ASN A 193 -3.97 -0.48 -11.84
N VAL A 194 -3.39 0.33 -10.98
CA VAL A 194 -2.01 0.82 -11.08
C VAL A 194 -1.19 0.21 -9.95
N ILE A 195 -0.15 -0.54 -10.30
CA ILE A 195 0.63 -1.33 -9.35
C ILE A 195 2.06 -0.79 -9.31
N CYS A 196 2.61 -0.64 -8.11
CA CYS A 196 4.01 -0.27 -7.92
C CYS A 196 4.96 -1.40 -8.36
N PRO A 197 6.18 -1.09 -8.85
CA PRO A 197 7.10 -2.08 -9.42
C PRO A 197 7.38 -3.28 -8.51
N GLN A 198 7.50 -3.05 -7.20
CA GLN A 198 7.79 -4.09 -6.21
C GLN A 198 6.63 -5.06 -5.94
N MET A 199 5.42 -4.69 -6.37
CA MET A 199 4.21 -5.51 -6.23
C MET A 199 3.83 -6.21 -7.52
N SER A 200 4.48 -5.83 -8.62
CA SER A 200 4.19 -6.37 -9.95
C SER A 200 4.94 -7.68 -10.15
N ASP A 201 4.23 -8.72 -10.56
CA ASP A 201 4.83 -9.96 -11.08
C ASP A 201 5.28 -9.81 -12.54
N PHE A 202 5.01 -8.66 -13.14
CA PHE A 202 5.40 -8.33 -14.50
C PHE A 202 6.82 -7.77 -14.50
N ASP A 203 7.64 -8.17 -15.50
CA ASP A 203 8.94 -7.54 -15.68
C ASP A 203 8.75 -6.07 -16.09
N THR A 204 8.74 -5.19 -15.11
CA THR A 204 8.61 -3.75 -15.32
C THR A 204 9.89 -3.11 -15.86
N GLY A 205 10.91 -3.92 -16.16
CA GLY A 205 12.20 -3.44 -16.66
C GLY A 205 12.91 -2.53 -15.67
N PRO A 206 13.41 -1.33 -16.08
CA PRO A 206 14.15 -0.42 -15.20
C PRO A 206 13.25 0.29 -14.16
N GLY A 207 12.04 -0.20 -13.93
CA GLY A 207 11.05 0.32 -13.00
C GLY A 207 10.04 1.25 -13.68
N GLY A 208 8.79 0.86 -13.68
CA GLY A 208 7.62 1.61 -14.10
C GLY A 208 6.43 1.19 -13.27
N LEU A 209 5.39 2.00 -13.24
CA LEU A 209 4.09 1.59 -12.75
C LEU A 209 3.49 0.60 -13.75
N GLU A 210 3.01 -0.53 -13.29
CA GLU A 210 2.18 -1.40 -14.10
C GLU A 210 0.77 -0.80 -14.14
N VAL A 211 0.30 -0.44 -15.32
CA VAL A 211 -1.01 0.17 -15.53
C VAL A 211 -1.89 -0.80 -16.30
N ASN A 212 -2.98 -1.13 -15.70
CA ASN A 212 -3.92 -2.11 -16.20
C ASN A 212 -5.27 -1.44 -16.39
N ALA A 213 -5.64 -1.27 -17.64
CA ALA A 213 -6.93 -0.75 -18.05
C ALA A 213 -7.88 -1.92 -18.29
N LEU A 214 -9.03 -1.85 -17.67
CA LEU A 214 -10.07 -2.86 -17.79
C LEU A 214 -11.35 -2.19 -18.25
N ASP A 215 -12.02 -2.85 -19.20
CA ASP A 215 -13.40 -2.57 -19.54
C ASP A 215 -14.28 -3.62 -18.83
N VAL A 216 -14.88 -3.19 -17.73
CA VAL A 216 -15.61 -4.09 -16.83
C VAL A 216 -17.09 -3.97 -17.09
N ASP A 217 -17.63 -4.85 -17.91
CA ASP A 217 -19.08 -4.92 -18.21
C ASP A 217 -19.88 -5.56 -17.07
N SER A 218 -19.24 -6.31 -16.21
CA SER A 218 -19.90 -6.99 -15.09
C SER A 218 -19.03 -7.04 -13.83
N ILE A 219 -19.68 -7.06 -12.70
CA ILE A 219 -19.06 -7.10 -11.39
C ILE A 219 -18.41 -8.46 -11.07
N PHE A 220 -18.77 -9.54 -11.78
CA PHE A 220 -18.06 -10.81 -11.63
C PHE A 220 -16.60 -10.65 -11.99
N ASP A 221 -16.30 -9.75 -12.92
CA ASP A 221 -14.94 -9.35 -13.28
C ASP A 221 -14.28 -8.57 -12.14
N VAL A 222 -15.05 -7.73 -11.43
CA VAL A 222 -14.58 -6.96 -10.26
C VAL A 222 -14.57 -7.78 -8.97
N ALA A 223 -15.46 -8.72 -8.78
CA ALA A 223 -15.51 -9.55 -7.56
C ALA A 223 -14.35 -10.57 -7.52
N GLY A 224 -13.89 -11.03 -8.69
CA GLY A 224 -12.59 -11.70 -8.82
C GLY A 224 -11.40 -10.77 -8.50
N LEU A 225 -11.60 -9.47 -8.72
CA LEU A 225 -10.65 -8.40 -8.41
C LEU A 225 -10.71 -7.96 -6.92
N GLY A 226 -11.60 -8.44 -6.09
CA GLY A 226 -11.68 -8.17 -4.65
C GLY A 226 -10.32 -8.21 -3.98
N LEU A 227 -10.18 -8.25 -2.72
CA LEU A 227 -8.94 -8.14 -1.92
C LEU A 227 -7.69 -8.87 -2.47
N SER A 228 -7.86 -9.81 -3.41
CA SER A 228 -6.79 -10.46 -4.18
C SER A 228 -6.38 -9.71 -5.48
N ALA A 229 -7.06 -8.62 -5.82
CA ALA A 229 -6.82 -7.91 -7.09
C ALA A 229 -5.44 -7.27 -7.21
N ILE A 230 -4.74 -7.07 -6.10
CA ILE A 230 -3.34 -6.66 -6.12
C ILE A 230 -2.42 -7.87 -6.43
N ALA A 231 -2.95 -9.10 -6.36
CA ALA A 231 -2.16 -10.33 -6.43
C ALA A 231 -2.70 -11.43 -7.36
N SER A 232 -3.73 -11.21 -8.18
CA SER A 232 -4.32 -12.28 -9.01
C SER A 232 -4.21 -12.03 -10.51
N ASP A 233 -4.29 -13.12 -11.27
CA ASP A 233 -4.15 -13.26 -12.73
C ASP A 233 -5.24 -12.57 -13.58
N TRP A 234 -5.65 -11.35 -13.21
CA TRP A 234 -6.56 -10.54 -14.04
C TRP A 234 -5.95 -10.22 -15.43
N ARG A 235 -4.61 -10.40 -15.60
CA ARG A 235 -3.90 -10.32 -16.89
C ARG A 235 -4.37 -11.39 -17.89
N GLU A 236 -4.98 -12.48 -17.43
CA GLU A 236 -5.57 -13.52 -18.29
C GLU A 236 -6.96 -13.13 -18.82
N ASN A 237 -7.50 -11.98 -18.40
CA ASN A 237 -8.77 -11.49 -18.92
C ASN A 237 -8.57 -10.86 -20.30
N ASP A 238 -9.30 -11.33 -21.30
CA ASP A 238 -9.27 -10.83 -22.70
C ASP A 238 -9.63 -9.33 -22.82
N HIS A 239 -10.16 -8.72 -21.76
CA HIS A 239 -10.57 -7.30 -21.68
C HIS A 239 -9.58 -6.44 -20.87
N ALA A 240 -8.42 -6.96 -20.50
CA ALA A 240 -7.40 -6.21 -19.77
C ALA A 240 -6.25 -5.79 -20.68
N GLU A 241 -5.94 -4.52 -20.72
CA GLU A 241 -4.75 -3.99 -21.38
C GLU A 241 -3.72 -3.60 -20.33
N THR A 242 -2.55 -4.29 -20.35
CA THR A 242 -1.43 -4.03 -19.43
C THR A 242 -0.34 -3.23 -20.12
N ASN A 243 0.05 -2.14 -19.47
CA ASN A 243 1.12 -1.26 -19.93
C ASN A 243 2.07 -0.93 -18.75
N ILE A 244 3.31 -0.58 -19.09
CA ILE A 244 4.28 -0.06 -18.12
C ILE A 244 4.51 1.42 -18.42
N SER A 245 4.31 2.27 -17.42
CA SER A 245 4.52 3.71 -17.58
C SER A 245 5.05 4.37 -16.29
N ASN A 246 5.80 5.45 -16.45
CA ASN A 246 6.21 6.29 -15.32
C ASN A 246 5.18 7.37 -14.98
N GLU A 247 4.27 7.64 -15.89
CA GLU A 247 3.26 8.68 -15.76
C GLU A 247 1.95 8.20 -16.38
N LEU A 248 0.84 8.51 -15.69
CA LEU A 248 -0.52 8.23 -16.11
C LEU A 248 -1.38 9.45 -15.84
N HIS A 249 -2.14 9.86 -16.84
CA HIS A 249 -3.08 10.99 -16.76
C HIS A 249 -4.50 10.48 -16.92
N VAL A 250 -5.39 10.86 -16.01
CA VAL A 250 -6.82 10.55 -16.10
C VAL A 250 -7.57 11.87 -16.23
N LYS A 251 -8.25 12.05 -17.36
CA LYS A 251 -9.06 13.24 -17.62
C LYS A 251 -10.42 13.14 -16.94
N GLY A 252 -11.05 14.28 -16.79
CA GLY A 252 -12.40 14.41 -16.31
C GLY A 252 -12.58 15.63 -15.42
N SER A 253 -13.74 15.70 -14.80
CA SER A 253 -14.08 16.75 -13.84
C SER A 253 -14.99 16.18 -12.75
N GLY A 254 -14.91 16.75 -11.55
CA GLY A 254 -15.71 16.30 -10.43
C GLY A 254 -14.96 15.35 -9.50
N LYS A 255 -15.70 14.74 -8.57
CA LYS A 255 -15.15 13.83 -7.58
C LYS A 255 -15.10 12.41 -8.13
N ILE A 256 -14.07 11.69 -7.75
CA ILE A 256 -13.91 10.27 -8.04
C ILE A 256 -13.39 9.57 -6.77
N ASP A 257 -13.88 8.38 -6.51
CA ASP A 257 -13.36 7.55 -5.44
C ASP A 257 -12.28 6.61 -5.99
N ILE A 258 -11.14 6.62 -5.32
CA ILE A 258 -10.02 5.72 -5.64
C ILE A 258 -9.64 4.92 -4.40
N LEU A 259 -8.97 3.79 -4.59
CA LEU A 259 -8.32 3.06 -3.49
C LEU A 259 -6.82 3.27 -3.56
N LEU A 260 -6.21 3.79 -2.51
CA LEU A 260 -4.76 3.86 -2.34
C LEU A 260 -4.30 2.85 -1.31
N ASP A 261 -3.49 1.90 -1.72
CA ASP A 261 -3.02 0.79 -0.87
C ASP A 261 -4.20 0.09 -0.15
N GLY A 262 -5.33 0.03 -0.86
CA GLY A 262 -6.57 -0.53 -0.36
C GLY A 262 -7.39 0.39 0.55
N GLU A 263 -7.01 1.63 0.81
CA GLU A 263 -7.80 2.59 1.59
C GLU A 263 -8.60 3.53 0.68
N PRO A 264 -9.91 3.70 0.91
CA PRO A 264 -10.75 4.63 0.16
C PRO A 264 -10.23 6.07 0.30
N THR A 265 -9.99 6.71 -0.82
CA THR A 265 -9.47 8.07 -0.87
C THR A 265 -10.28 8.89 -1.89
N PRO A 266 -11.11 9.84 -1.43
CA PRO A 266 -11.83 10.72 -2.35
C PRO A 266 -10.87 11.69 -3.01
N MET A 267 -10.94 11.76 -4.34
CA MET A 267 -10.10 12.63 -5.17
C MET A 267 -10.96 13.51 -6.06
N THR A 268 -10.30 14.40 -6.79
CA THR A 268 -10.93 15.25 -7.81
C THR A 268 -10.17 15.11 -9.10
N LEU A 269 -10.89 14.83 -10.18
CA LEU A 269 -10.34 14.80 -11.54
C LEU A 269 -9.90 16.21 -12.00
N PRO A 270 -8.86 16.32 -12.82
CA PRO A 270 -8.05 15.25 -13.40
C PRO A 270 -7.08 14.64 -12.37
N LEU A 271 -6.67 13.38 -12.60
CA LEU A 271 -5.62 12.73 -11.83
C LEU A 271 -4.34 12.64 -12.64
N ASN A 272 -3.22 12.93 -11.97
CA ASN A 272 -1.88 12.72 -12.51
C ASN A 272 -1.14 11.77 -11.56
N LEU A 273 -0.80 10.60 -12.08
CA LEU A 273 -0.02 9.61 -11.35
C LEU A 273 1.41 9.60 -11.87
N ILE A 274 2.36 9.54 -10.96
CA ILE A 274 3.78 9.49 -11.29
C ILE A 274 4.50 8.40 -10.48
N LEU A 275 5.52 7.81 -11.07
CA LEU A 275 6.45 6.95 -10.36
C LEU A 275 7.50 7.78 -9.64
N ILE A 276 7.65 7.56 -8.35
CA ILE A 276 8.75 8.09 -7.53
C ILE A 276 9.77 6.96 -7.34
N LYS A 277 10.88 7.00 -8.10
CA LYS A 277 11.90 5.93 -8.06
C LYS A 277 12.57 5.74 -6.69
N LYS A 278 12.69 6.81 -5.92
CA LYS A 278 13.18 6.81 -4.54
C LYS A 278 12.05 7.26 -3.61
N GLY A 279 11.01 6.46 -3.54
CA GLY A 279 9.80 6.79 -2.81
C GLY A 279 9.98 6.64 -1.32
N VAL A 280 10.46 5.49 -0.86
CA VAL A 280 10.70 5.22 0.56
C VAL A 280 12.00 4.46 0.77
N LEU A 281 12.62 4.70 1.92
CA LEU A 281 13.84 4.01 2.33
C LEU A 281 13.48 2.86 3.26
N VAL A 282 13.80 1.64 2.87
CA VAL A 282 13.44 0.42 3.62
C VAL A 282 14.68 -0.40 3.96
N LEU A 283 14.63 -1.11 5.07
CA LEU A 283 15.61 -2.15 5.40
C LEU A 283 14.98 -3.50 5.00
N ALA A 284 15.28 -3.97 3.81
CA ALA A 284 14.72 -5.18 3.24
C ALA A 284 15.68 -5.80 2.22
N PRO A 285 15.57 -7.12 1.92
CA PRO A 285 16.27 -7.76 0.81
C PRO A 285 16.01 -7.05 -0.54
N ASN A 286 16.90 -7.30 -1.51
CA ASN A 286 16.75 -6.78 -2.88
C ASN A 286 15.67 -7.53 -3.65
#